data_e8568a3564de1707389530bb2918845f
#
_entry.id   e8568a3564de1707389530bb2918845f
#
_cell.length_a   1.000
_cell.length_b   1.000
_cell.length_c   1.000
_cell.angle_alpha   90.00
_cell.angle_beta   90.00
_cell.angle_gamma   90.00
#
_symmetry.space_group_name_H-M   'P 1'
#
loop_
_entity.id
_entity.type
_entity.pdbx_description
1 polymer ?
#
loop_
_entity_poly.entity_id
_entity_poly.type
_entity_poly.pdbx_seq_one_letter_code
_entity_poly.pdbx_strand_id
1 'polypeptide(L)'
;MNGTRGFLIFLAIALLGGCSGGSGDGSSATQAPGATPPRATAAGAYTPAYPVKVGPTGRYLVDQNNVPFMIVGDSPHDLIVSLSEADADAYFADRQAHGFNAAWIQVLCNAYEEARSDGSTYDGIIPFTTPGDLSTPNPAYFQRVGDMINLAAKHNITVFLGPIETGGWLATLKHNGAANAYNYGLYLGNRYKNFPNIVWLSGNDFQTWTNPTDDADVTAVADGIKAGDPNHIQTVELNDKVSSSLDDPNWAPIVSLNAAYTYYPTYAEVLHAYNQSASVPAFMVEANYEFENNTGMDYGSPATLRRQEYWTMLSGAAGQLYGNHYTWIFLAGWQSYLDTPGVAQLQCMTALFAPRPWYNLVPDQSHTVVTAGYGTFSSTGSLGSNDYLTAARTPDGSLVMAYMPTIRTITVDMSNLSGSAAAQWYDPSNGTYTAIAGSPFANTGTQQFTPPGNNSDGAGDWVLVLETSAV
;
A
#
# COMPACT_ATOMS: atom_id res chain seq x y z
N MET A 1 16.29 -10.09 -28.71
CA MET A 1 17.09 -11.26 -28.25
C MET A 1 16.29 -11.89 -27.15
N ASN A 2 15.71 -13.04 -27.40
CA ASN A 2 14.78 -13.72 -26.49
C ASN A 2 15.50 -14.23 -25.23
N GLY A 3 15.14 -13.73 -24.07
CA GLY A 3 15.54 -14.26 -22.78
C GLY A 3 14.39 -15.02 -22.13
N THR A 4 14.35 -16.32 -22.41
CA THR A 4 13.40 -17.26 -21.79
C THR A 4 13.75 -17.41 -20.30
N ARG A 5 12.86 -16.99 -19.39
CA ARG A 5 12.96 -17.29 -17.96
C ARG A 5 12.45 -18.71 -17.74
N GLY A 6 13.37 -19.63 -17.44
CA GLY A 6 13.07 -21.03 -17.11
C GLY A 6 12.63 -21.16 -15.65
N PHE A 7 11.44 -21.70 -15.44
CA PHE A 7 10.95 -22.14 -14.13
C PHE A 7 11.65 -23.42 -13.70
N LEU A 8 12.24 -23.41 -12.51
CA LEU A 8 12.70 -24.63 -11.82
C LEU A 8 11.64 -25.01 -10.77
N ILE A 9 10.92 -26.08 -11.05
CA ILE A 9 9.99 -26.71 -10.10
C ILE A 9 10.81 -27.58 -9.16
N PHE A 10 10.82 -27.28 -7.86
CA PHE A 10 11.30 -28.18 -6.82
C PHE A 10 10.13 -28.93 -6.19
N LEU A 11 10.14 -30.24 -6.41
CA LEU A 11 9.22 -31.20 -5.80
C LEU A 11 9.74 -31.56 -4.39
N ALA A 12 9.06 -31.17 -3.33
CA ALA A 12 9.38 -31.59 -1.96
C ALA A 12 8.48 -32.75 -1.54
N ILE A 13 9.12 -33.88 -1.24
CA ILE A 13 8.48 -35.11 -0.72
C ILE A 13 8.34 -34.96 0.80
N ALA A 14 7.13 -35.07 1.31
CA ALA A 14 6.83 -35.13 2.74
C ALA A 14 7.05 -36.55 3.28
N LEU A 15 7.88 -36.71 4.30
CA LEU A 15 8.00 -37.91 5.11
C LEU A 15 7.25 -37.71 6.44
N LEU A 16 6.23 -38.52 6.63
CA LEU A 16 5.51 -38.70 7.88
C LEU A 16 6.35 -39.52 8.87
N GLY A 17 6.55 -38.99 10.06
CA GLY A 17 7.07 -39.75 11.20
C GLY A 17 6.31 -39.39 12.46
N GLY A 18 5.41 -40.28 12.88
CA GLY A 18 4.75 -40.18 14.18
C GLY A 18 5.61 -40.77 15.29
N CYS A 19 5.48 -40.26 16.50
CA CYS A 19 5.71 -41.03 17.75
C CYS A 19 4.96 -40.43 18.93
N SER A 20 4.42 -41.29 19.69
CA SER A 20 3.50 -41.24 20.82
C SER A 20 4.16 -40.85 22.17
N GLY A 21 3.32 -40.22 23.01
CA GLY A 21 3.08 -40.62 24.41
C GLY A 21 4.09 -40.18 25.48
N GLY A 22 3.54 -39.48 26.48
CA GLY A 22 4.18 -39.29 27.79
C GLY A 22 3.37 -38.40 28.70
N SER A 23 2.51 -39.00 29.53
CA SER A 23 1.79 -38.39 30.62
C SER A 23 2.70 -38.00 31.79
N GLY A 24 2.50 -36.82 32.37
CA GLY A 24 3.12 -36.41 33.63
C GLY A 24 2.23 -35.40 34.36
N ASP A 25 1.63 -35.83 35.47
CA ASP A 25 0.85 -35.04 36.41
C ASP A 25 1.69 -33.97 37.10
N GLY A 26 1.10 -32.78 37.33
CA GLY A 26 1.75 -31.74 38.12
C GLY A 26 0.88 -30.51 38.36
N SER A 27 0.07 -30.59 39.43
CA SER A 27 -0.38 -29.50 40.29
C SER A 27 -0.86 -28.17 39.70
N SER A 28 -2.18 -28.00 39.77
CA SER A 28 -2.95 -26.79 39.50
C SER A 28 -2.66 -25.65 40.48
N ALA A 29 -2.20 -24.51 39.95
CA ALA A 29 -2.41 -23.20 40.54
C ALA A 29 -3.56 -22.52 39.77
N THR A 30 -4.67 -22.27 40.46
CA THR A 30 -5.83 -21.54 39.94
C THR A 30 -5.47 -20.08 39.71
N GLN A 31 -5.24 -19.70 38.48
CA GLN A 31 -5.21 -18.29 38.05
C GLN A 31 -6.64 -17.81 37.78
N ALA A 32 -6.99 -16.67 38.38
CA ALA A 32 -8.26 -16.00 38.13
C ALA A 32 -8.42 -15.68 36.62
N PRO A 33 -9.64 -15.69 36.08
CA PRO A 33 -9.85 -15.43 34.67
C PRO A 33 -9.42 -13.99 34.36
N GLY A 34 -8.34 -13.86 33.60
CA GLY A 34 -7.91 -12.59 33.03
C GLY A 34 -9.02 -12.04 32.13
N ALA A 35 -9.40 -10.79 32.37
CA ALA A 35 -10.32 -10.06 31.51
C ALA A 35 -9.80 -10.12 30.06
N THR A 36 -10.58 -10.67 29.16
CA THR A 36 -10.38 -10.61 27.72
C THR A 36 -10.23 -9.13 27.36
N PRO A 37 -9.15 -8.69 26.70
CA PRO A 37 -9.07 -7.31 26.24
C PRO A 37 -10.29 -7.03 25.36
N PRO A 38 -10.89 -5.83 25.45
CA PRO A 38 -12.05 -5.50 24.63
C PRO A 38 -11.60 -5.64 23.17
N ARG A 39 -12.24 -6.56 22.47
CA ARG A 39 -12.19 -6.65 21.00
C ARG A 39 -12.51 -5.24 20.52
N ALA A 40 -11.58 -4.60 19.81
CA ALA A 40 -11.84 -3.31 19.20
C ALA A 40 -13.18 -3.45 18.45
N THR A 41 -14.20 -2.78 18.98
CA THR A 41 -15.46 -2.65 18.24
C THR A 41 -15.07 -1.95 16.97
N ALA A 42 -15.29 -2.59 15.82
CA ALA A 42 -15.13 -1.97 14.53
C ALA A 42 -15.77 -0.58 14.64
N ALA A 43 -14.96 0.47 14.55
CA ALA A 43 -15.47 1.81 14.41
C ALA A 43 -16.49 1.73 13.28
N GLY A 44 -17.72 2.18 13.51
CA GLY A 44 -18.81 2.04 12.55
C GLY A 44 -18.26 2.45 11.20
N ALA A 45 -18.41 1.59 10.18
CA ALA A 45 -17.69 1.68 8.91
C ALA A 45 -17.82 3.11 8.38
N TYR A 46 -16.73 3.87 8.45
CA TYR A 46 -16.68 5.23 7.91
C TYR A 46 -16.86 5.14 6.41
N THR A 47 -17.88 5.80 5.89
CA THR A 47 -18.09 5.93 4.45
C THR A 47 -17.55 7.28 4.01
N PRO A 48 -16.46 7.31 3.22
CA PRO A 48 -15.89 8.56 2.75
C PRO A 48 -16.88 9.37 1.89
N ALA A 49 -16.88 10.69 2.07
CA ALA A 49 -17.57 11.60 1.16
C ALA A 49 -16.69 11.83 -0.08
N TYR A 50 -16.87 11.04 -1.09
CA TYR A 50 -16.08 11.08 -2.33
C TYR A 50 -16.36 12.31 -3.23
N PRO A 51 -15.45 12.62 -4.17
CA PRO A 51 -14.14 12.04 -4.37
C PRO A 51 -13.12 12.44 -3.27
N VAL A 52 -12.08 11.63 -3.08
CA VAL A 52 -10.96 12.04 -2.24
C VAL A 52 -10.16 13.17 -2.90
N LYS A 53 -9.54 14.02 -2.08
CA LYS A 53 -8.75 15.17 -2.53
C LYS A 53 -7.53 15.36 -1.64
N VAL A 54 -6.58 16.17 -2.10
CA VAL A 54 -5.40 16.54 -1.31
C VAL A 54 -5.84 17.34 -0.07
N GLY A 55 -5.34 16.96 1.08
CA GLY A 55 -5.59 17.60 2.36
C GLY A 55 -4.89 18.96 2.50
N PRO A 56 -5.27 19.76 3.51
CA PRO A 56 -4.85 21.16 3.62
C PRO A 56 -3.35 21.37 3.79
N THR A 57 -2.62 20.36 4.28
CA THR A 57 -1.16 20.45 4.44
C THR A 57 -0.39 19.98 3.20
N GLY A 58 -1.07 19.38 2.21
CA GLY A 58 -0.42 18.76 1.06
C GLY A 58 0.31 17.44 1.37
N ARG A 59 0.09 16.85 2.56
CA ARG A 59 0.82 15.66 3.03
C ARG A 59 -0.03 14.41 3.13
N TYR A 60 -1.34 14.52 2.97
CA TYR A 60 -2.28 13.39 3.05
C TYR A 60 -3.53 13.69 2.22
N LEU A 61 -4.36 12.67 2.04
CA LEU A 61 -5.66 12.81 1.39
C LEU A 61 -6.77 13.03 2.43
N VAL A 62 -7.84 13.67 1.98
CA VAL A 62 -9.08 13.84 2.75
C VAL A 62 -10.28 13.54 1.86
N ASP A 63 -11.41 13.25 2.46
CA ASP A 63 -12.70 13.22 1.79
C ASP A 63 -13.28 14.64 1.58
N GLN A 64 -14.47 14.76 1.01
CA GLN A 64 -15.12 16.08 0.79
C GLN A 64 -15.52 16.79 2.09
N ASN A 65 -15.63 16.07 3.21
CA ASN A 65 -15.88 16.63 4.55
C ASN A 65 -14.57 16.99 5.28
N ASN A 66 -13.42 16.87 4.60
CA ASN A 66 -12.07 17.05 5.14
C ASN A 66 -11.69 16.05 6.25
N VAL A 67 -12.29 14.88 6.26
CA VAL A 67 -11.86 13.78 7.12
C VAL A 67 -10.61 13.13 6.51
N PRO A 68 -9.52 12.96 7.27
CA PRO A 68 -8.31 12.32 6.77
C PRO A 68 -8.57 10.92 6.21
N PHE A 69 -8.05 10.67 5.01
CA PHE A 69 -8.20 9.40 4.29
C PHE A 69 -6.82 8.72 4.18
N MET A 70 -6.61 7.70 5.00
CA MET A 70 -5.42 6.84 4.92
C MET A 70 -5.66 5.78 3.84
N ILE A 71 -4.76 5.67 2.87
CA ILE A 71 -4.85 4.63 1.84
C ILE A 71 -4.44 3.29 2.47
N VAL A 72 -5.38 2.37 2.52
CA VAL A 72 -5.17 0.96 2.87
C VAL A 72 -5.72 0.14 1.72
N GLY A 73 -4.90 -0.10 0.71
CA GLY A 73 -5.36 -0.66 -0.55
C GLY A 73 -4.79 -2.05 -0.84
N ASP A 74 -5.46 -2.74 -1.78
CA ASP A 74 -5.00 -3.98 -2.41
C ASP A 74 -4.78 -3.75 -3.91
N SER A 75 -4.06 -4.64 -4.58
CA SER A 75 -3.67 -4.49 -5.99
C SER A 75 -4.24 -5.61 -6.88
N PRO A 76 -5.58 -5.73 -7.01
CA PRO A 76 -6.24 -6.71 -7.87
C PRO A 76 -6.26 -6.25 -9.34
N HIS A 77 -5.10 -6.22 -10.01
CA HIS A 77 -4.95 -5.61 -11.34
C HIS A 77 -5.93 -6.18 -12.36
N ASP A 78 -6.05 -7.49 -12.42
CA ASP A 78 -6.85 -8.23 -13.41
C ASP A 78 -8.36 -8.31 -13.11
N LEU A 79 -8.84 -7.66 -12.07
CA LEU A 79 -10.21 -7.84 -11.56
C LEU A 79 -11.27 -7.75 -12.67
N ILE A 80 -11.14 -6.78 -13.59
CA ILE A 80 -12.14 -6.54 -14.66
C ILE A 80 -12.17 -7.69 -15.68
N VAL A 81 -10.99 -8.21 -16.03
CA VAL A 81 -10.87 -9.24 -17.09
C VAL A 81 -11.00 -10.66 -16.56
N SER A 82 -10.71 -10.90 -15.29
CA SER A 82 -10.61 -12.22 -14.71
C SER A 82 -11.80 -12.64 -13.86
N LEU A 83 -12.53 -11.69 -13.25
CA LEU A 83 -13.65 -12.01 -12.36
C LEU A 83 -15.02 -11.78 -12.97
N SER A 84 -15.98 -12.60 -12.54
CA SER A 84 -17.39 -12.28 -12.66
C SER A 84 -17.78 -11.15 -11.70
N GLU A 85 -18.88 -10.45 -11.96
CA GLU A 85 -19.40 -9.43 -11.04
C GLU A 85 -19.71 -10.02 -9.65
N ALA A 86 -20.16 -11.27 -9.58
CA ALA A 86 -20.41 -11.96 -8.32
C ALA A 86 -19.13 -12.24 -7.53
N ASP A 87 -18.06 -12.68 -8.22
CA ASP A 87 -16.76 -12.91 -7.59
C ASP A 87 -16.10 -11.58 -7.17
N ALA A 88 -16.22 -10.53 -7.98
CA ALA A 88 -15.75 -9.19 -7.63
C ALA A 88 -16.50 -8.61 -6.42
N ASP A 89 -17.82 -8.78 -6.33
CA ASP A 89 -18.61 -8.37 -5.16
C ASP A 89 -18.16 -9.09 -3.89
N ALA A 90 -17.92 -10.40 -3.98
CA ALA A 90 -17.38 -11.19 -2.88
C ALA A 90 -15.97 -10.76 -2.47
N TYR A 91 -15.08 -10.47 -3.44
CA TYR A 91 -13.75 -9.96 -3.20
C TYR A 91 -13.79 -8.60 -2.47
N PHE A 92 -14.57 -7.65 -2.95
CA PHE A 92 -14.67 -6.34 -2.30
C PHE A 92 -15.31 -6.41 -0.92
N ALA A 93 -16.30 -7.31 -0.70
CA ALA A 93 -16.89 -7.54 0.61
C ALA A 93 -15.84 -8.04 1.61
N ASP A 94 -14.99 -8.96 1.19
CA ASP A 94 -13.88 -9.47 1.98
C ASP A 94 -12.87 -8.37 2.30
N ARG A 95 -12.40 -7.63 1.29
CA ARG A 95 -11.46 -6.52 1.49
C ARG A 95 -12.00 -5.46 2.46
N GLN A 96 -13.26 -5.08 2.32
CA GLN A 96 -13.93 -4.18 3.27
C GLN A 96 -13.94 -4.75 4.70
N ALA A 97 -14.23 -6.03 4.86
CA ALA A 97 -14.23 -6.70 6.18
C ALA A 97 -12.84 -6.69 6.83
N HIS A 98 -11.78 -6.69 6.05
CA HIS A 98 -10.39 -6.59 6.49
C HIS A 98 -9.87 -5.14 6.62
N GLY A 99 -10.74 -4.14 6.41
CA GLY A 99 -10.40 -2.73 6.59
C GLY A 99 -9.69 -2.08 5.40
N PHE A 100 -9.64 -2.75 4.25
CA PHE A 100 -9.20 -2.10 3.02
C PHE A 100 -10.22 -1.06 2.57
N ASN A 101 -9.74 0.05 2.02
CA ASN A 101 -10.55 1.15 1.51
C ASN A 101 -10.15 1.58 0.09
N ALA A 102 -9.20 0.89 -0.51
CA ALA A 102 -8.73 1.14 -1.86
C ALA A 102 -8.42 -0.16 -2.60
N ALA A 103 -8.50 -0.13 -3.94
CA ALA A 103 -8.11 -1.22 -4.81
C ALA A 103 -7.55 -0.67 -6.12
N TRP A 104 -6.36 -1.15 -6.53
CA TRP A 104 -5.76 -0.81 -7.81
C TRP A 104 -6.18 -1.79 -8.89
N ILE A 105 -6.93 -1.31 -9.85
CA ILE A 105 -7.57 -2.12 -10.90
C ILE A 105 -7.20 -1.54 -12.26
N GLN A 106 -6.79 -2.38 -13.20
CA GLN A 106 -6.51 -1.97 -14.57
C GLN A 106 -7.77 -2.04 -15.44
N VAL A 107 -8.02 -1.00 -16.24
CA VAL A 107 -9.08 -1.02 -17.26
C VAL A 107 -8.74 -2.02 -18.36
N LEU A 108 -7.47 -2.09 -18.77
CA LEU A 108 -6.97 -2.96 -19.81
C LEU A 108 -5.84 -3.83 -19.26
N CYS A 109 -6.05 -5.13 -19.22
CA CYS A 109 -5.03 -6.14 -18.93
C CYS A 109 -4.86 -7.09 -20.12
N ASN A 110 -3.67 -7.69 -20.26
CA ASN A 110 -3.42 -8.69 -21.30
C ASN A 110 -2.41 -9.75 -20.83
N ALA A 111 -1.67 -10.35 -21.75
CA ALA A 111 -0.71 -11.40 -21.42
C ALA A 111 0.46 -10.95 -20.52
N TYR A 112 0.70 -9.65 -20.34
CA TYR A 112 1.67 -9.14 -19.37
C TYR A 112 1.24 -9.44 -17.92
N GLU A 113 -0.05 -9.30 -17.66
CA GLU A 113 -0.73 -9.62 -16.41
C GLU A 113 -1.25 -11.08 -16.39
N GLU A 114 -0.69 -11.99 -17.20
CA GLU A 114 -1.16 -13.37 -17.37
C GLU A 114 -2.62 -13.52 -17.84
N ALA A 115 -3.27 -12.42 -18.24
CA ALA A 115 -4.61 -12.41 -18.81
C ALA A 115 -4.62 -12.82 -20.29
N ARG A 116 -5.77 -12.69 -20.96
CA ARG A 116 -5.90 -13.03 -22.38
C ARG A 116 -5.18 -12.04 -23.25
N SER A 117 -4.45 -12.53 -24.24
CA SER A 117 -3.58 -11.71 -25.10
C SER A 117 -4.32 -10.60 -25.86
N ASP A 118 -5.63 -10.75 -26.07
CA ASP A 118 -6.48 -9.75 -26.74
C ASP A 118 -7.16 -8.78 -25.74
N GLY A 119 -6.88 -8.94 -24.45
CA GLY A 119 -7.46 -8.14 -23.37
C GLY A 119 -8.93 -8.41 -23.09
N SER A 120 -9.49 -9.52 -23.61
CA SER A 120 -10.90 -9.86 -23.38
C SER A 120 -11.16 -10.27 -21.94
N THR A 121 -12.41 -10.04 -21.49
CA THR A 121 -12.90 -10.54 -20.20
C THR A 121 -13.02 -12.06 -20.20
N TYR A 122 -13.16 -12.67 -19.02
CA TYR A 122 -13.31 -14.13 -18.85
C TYR A 122 -14.46 -14.71 -19.69
N ASP A 123 -15.48 -13.92 -19.99
CA ASP A 123 -16.66 -14.28 -20.81
C ASP A 123 -16.57 -13.76 -22.26
N GLY A 124 -15.37 -13.30 -22.69
CA GLY A 124 -15.06 -13.04 -24.09
C GLY A 124 -15.42 -11.65 -24.62
N ILE A 125 -15.65 -10.66 -23.74
CA ILE A 125 -15.90 -9.28 -24.18
C ILE A 125 -14.56 -8.59 -24.47
N ILE A 126 -14.29 -8.25 -25.73
CA ILE A 126 -13.07 -7.54 -26.14
C ILE A 126 -13.16 -6.03 -25.87
N PRO A 127 -12.04 -5.35 -25.52
CA PRO A 127 -12.06 -3.92 -25.17
C PRO A 127 -12.34 -2.99 -26.35
N PHE A 128 -11.94 -3.36 -27.57
CA PHE A 128 -12.12 -2.57 -28.77
C PHE A 128 -12.81 -3.39 -29.87
N THR A 129 -13.79 -2.82 -30.57
CA THR A 129 -14.51 -3.51 -31.64
C THR A 129 -13.60 -3.81 -32.86
N THR A 130 -12.57 -2.99 -33.06
CA THR A 130 -11.42 -3.27 -33.93
C THR A 130 -10.21 -3.52 -33.02
N PRO A 131 -9.66 -4.75 -32.97
CA PRO A 131 -8.56 -5.06 -32.07
C PRO A 131 -7.37 -4.10 -32.22
N GLY A 132 -6.91 -3.53 -31.09
CA GLY A 132 -5.79 -2.60 -31.05
C GLY A 132 -6.08 -1.17 -31.51
N ASP A 133 -7.31 -0.83 -31.89
CA ASP A 133 -7.71 0.53 -32.30
C ASP A 133 -8.42 1.24 -31.14
N LEU A 134 -7.70 2.14 -30.46
CA LEU A 134 -8.21 2.92 -29.32
C LEU A 134 -9.40 3.82 -29.67
N SER A 135 -9.63 4.09 -30.95
CA SER A 135 -10.77 4.89 -31.42
C SER A 135 -12.09 4.12 -31.47
N THR A 136 -12.04 2.80 -31.24
CA THR A 136 -13.21 1.90 -31.35
C THR A 136 -13.57 1.21 -30.02
N PRO A 137 -13.74 1.93 -28.89
CA PRO A 137 -14.05 1.31 -27.61
C PRO A 137 -15.35 0.50 -27.67
N ASN A 138 -15.32 -0.74 -27.16
CA ASN A 138 -16.48 -1.61 -27.10
C ASN A 138 -17.41 -1.20 -25.93
N PRO A 139 -18.64 -0.74 -26.19
CA PRO A 139 -19.52 -0.27 -25.12
C PRO A 139 -19.80 -1.31 -24.04
N ALA A 140 -19.84 -2.60 -24.37
CA ALA A 140 -20.09 -3.68 -23.41
C ALA A 140 -18.91 -3.85 -22.44
N TYR A 141 -17.68 -3.76 -22.95
CA TYR A 141 -16.48 -3.84 -22.10
C TYR A 141 -16.42 -2.68 -21.09
N PHE A 142 -16.55 -1.45 -21.58
CA PHE A 142 -16.51 -0.26 -20.73
C PHE A 142 -17.74 -0.12 -19.82
N GLN A 143 -18.85 -0.83 -20.13
CA GLN A 143 -19.95 -1.00 -19.18
C GLN A 143 -19.54 -1.91 -18.02
N ARG A 144 -18.90 -3.06 -18.30
CA ARG A 144 -18.35 -3.96 -17.27
C ARG A 144 -17.38 -3.23 -16.35
N VAL A 145 -16.50 -2.36 -16.88
CA VAL A 145 -15.62 -1.52 -16.05
C VAL A 145 -16.44 -0.66 -15.08
N GLY A 146 -17.50 0.00 -15.57
CA GLY A 146 -18.38 0.81 -14.71
C GLY A 146 -19.11 -0.02 -13.65
N ASP A 147 -19.55 -1.23 -13.98
CA ASP A 147 -20.22 -2.13 -13.05
C ASP A 147 -19.27 -2.56 -11.93
N MET A 148 -18.00 -2.88 -12.24
CA MET A 148 -16.97 -3.20 -11.25
C MET A 148 -16.64 -2.01 -10.32
N ILE A 149 -16.57 -0.77 -10.85
CA ILE A 149 -16.39 0.44 -10.03
C ILE A 149 -17.56 0.64 -9.07
N ASN A 150 -18.80 0.40 -9.52
CA ASN A 150 -20.00 0.46 -8.67
C ASN A 150 -19.98 -0.61 -7.57
N LEU A 151 -19.52 -1.82 -7.86
CA LEU A 151 -19.34 -2.87 -6.85
C LEU A 151 -18.32 -2.43 -5.79
N ALA A 152 -17.20 -1.85 -6.19
CA ALA A 152 -16.22 -1.28 -5.25
C ALA A 152 -16.85 -0.19 -4.38
N ALA A 153 -17.63 0.74 -4.98
CA ALA A 153 -18.33 1.80 -4.25
C ALA A 153 -19.33 1.26 -3.21
N LYS A 154 -20.05 0.18 -3.54
CA LYS A 154 -20.96 -0.51 -2.60
C LYS A 154 -20.24 -0.96 -1.32
N HIS A 155 -18.96 -1.29 -1.42
CA HIS A 155 -18.10 -1.73 -0.31
C HIS A 155 -17.19 -0.61 0.23
N ASN A 156 -17.43 0.66 -0.10
CA ASN A 156 -16.62 1.81 0.32
C ASN A 156 -15.15 1.73 -0.12
N ILE A 157 -14.88 1.08 -1.25
CA ILE A 157 -13.54 0.94 -1.84
C ILE A 157 -13.33 2.05 -2.88
N THR A 158 -12.26 2.81 -2.71
CA THR A 158 -11.73 3.73 -3.73
C THR A 158 -11.02 2.92 -4.80
N VAL A 159 -11.34 3.15 -6.07
CA VAL A 159 -10.67 2.48 -7.18
C VAL A 159 -9.52 3.36 -7.67
N PHE A 160 -8.28 2.89 -7.50
CA PHE A 160 -7.13 3.39 -8.23
C PHE A 160 -7.19 2.78 -9.63
N LEU A 161 -7.77 3.53 -10.56
CA LEU A 161 -8.14 3.03 -11.87
C LEU A 161 -7.03 3.27 -12.89
N GLY A 162 -6.37 2.20 -13.33
CA GLY A 162 -5.36 2.24 -14.37
C GLY A 162 -6.00 2.33 -15.75
N PRO A 163 -5.81 3.44 -16.50
CA PRO A 163 -6.50 3.62 -17.79
C PRO A 163 -5.97 2.68 -18.87
N ILE A 164 -4.68 2.39 -18.83
CA ILE A 164 -3.98 1.51 -19.74
C ILE A 164 -2.68 1.04 -19.08
N GLU A 165 -2.50 -0.24 -18.98
CA GLU A 165 -1.31 -0.87 -18.43
C GLU A 165 -0.16 -0.79 -19.42
N THR A 166 0.98 -0.21 -19.02
CA THR A 166 2.11 0.05 -19.96
C THR A 166 2.97 -1.17 -20.24
N GLY A 167 3.01 -2.17 -19.34
CA GLY A 167 3.76 -3.40 -19.57
C GLY A 167 3.28 -4.18 -20.80
N GLY A 168 1.96 -4.27 -21.00
CA GLY A 168 1.37 -5.03 -22.09
C GLY A 168 0.77 -4.20 -23.22
N TRP A 169 0.33 -2.96 -22.95
CA TRP A 169 -0.40 -2.15 -23.95
C TRP A 169 0.40 -0.98 -24.55
N LEU A 170 1.64 -0.74 -24.12
CA LEU A 170 2.45 0.37 -24.64
C LEU A 170 2.64 0.30 -26.17
N ALA A 171 2.86 -0.90 -26.70
CA ALA A 171 3.00 -1.06 -28.17
C ALA A 171 1.72 -0.67 -28.92
N THR A 172 0.56 -0.99 -28.37
CA THR A 172 -0.74 -0.59 -28.92
C THR A 172 -0.92 0.92 -28.82
N LEU A 173 -0.57 1.52 -27.68
CA LEU A 173 -0.64 2.96 -27.49
C LEU A 173 0.21 3.71 -28.52
N LYS A 174 1.47 3.31 -28.68
CA LYS A 174 2.40 3.87 -29.68
C LYS A 174 1.89 3.72 -31.12
N HIS A 175 1.27 2.58 -31.44
CA HIS A 175 0.68 2.37 -32.77
C HIS A 175 -0.46 3.37 -33.06
N ASN A 176 -1.22 3.74 -32.06
CA ASN A 176 -2.32 4.71 -32.17
C ASN A 176 -1.83 6.16 -32.13
N GLY A 177 -0.70 6.43 -31.45
CA GLY A 177 -0.07 7.73 -31.30
C GLY A 177 -0.82 8.68 -30.36
N ALA A 178 -0.15 9.75 -29.93
CA ALA A 178 -0.60 10.66 -28.89
C ALA A 178 -2.00 11.26 -29.10
N ALA A 179 -2.41 11.53 -30.34
CA ALA A 179 -3.75 12.08 -30.60
C ALA A 179 -4.89 11.09 -30.28
N ASN A 180 -4.73 9.82 -30.65
CA ASN A 180 -5.72 8.78 -30.30
C ASN A 180 -5.61 8.39 -28.84
N ALA A 181 -4.41 8.41 -28.25
CA ALA A 181 -4.18 8.26 -26.82
C ALA A 181 -4.95 9.31 -26.00
N TYR A 182 -4.84 10.59 -26.38
CA TYR A 182 -5.62 11.67 -25.77
C TYR A 182 -7.13 11.46 -25.90
N ASN A 183 -7.61 11.09 -27.10
CA ASN A 183 -9.04 10.85 -27.33
C ASN A 183 -9.57 9.66 -26.52
N TYR A 184 -8.75 8.61 -26.35
CA TYR A 184 -9.07 7.49 -25.45
C TYR A 184 -9.18 7.95 -23.99
N GLY A 185 -8.20 8.71 -23.51
CA GLY A 185 -8.24 9.31 -22.18
C GLY A 185 -9.48 10.20 -21.97
N LEU A 186 -9.80 11.06 -22.95
CA LEU A 186 -10.99 11.91 -22.93
C LEU A 186 -12.29 11.08 -22.90
N TYR A 187 -12.34 9.97 -23.62
CA TYR A 187 -13.46 9.02 -23.56
C TYR A 187 -13.62 8.44 -22.15
N LEU A 188 -12.53 7.98 -21.52
CA LEU A 188 -12.56 7.43 -20.17
C LEU A 188 -12.99 8.49 -19.13
N GLY A 189 -12.38 9.68 -19.17
CA GLY A 189 -12.70 10.77 -18.27
C GLY A 189 -14.18 11.14 -18.37
N ASN A 190 -14.71 11.35 -19.59
CA ASN A 190 -16.12 11.68 -19.79
C ASN A 190 -17.06 10.56 -19.32
N ARG A 191 -16.67 9.31 -19.48
CA ARG A 191 -17.49 8.15 -19.11
C ARG A 191 -17.57 7.96 -17.61
N TYR A 192 -16.45 8.15 -16.89
CA TYR A 192 -16.36 7.78 -15.48
C TYR A 192 -16.36 8.95 -14.49
N LYS A 193 -16.35 10.21 -14.94
CA LYS A 193 -16.33 11.42 -14.07
C LYS A 193 -17.44 11.49 -13.00
N ASN A 194 -18.53 10.75 -13.17
CA ASN A 194 -19.65 10.71 -12.22
C ASN A 194 -19.57 9.50 -11.26
N PHE A 195 -18.56 8.65 -11.37
CA PHE A 195 -18.28 7.60 -10.41
C PHE A 195 -17.40 8.20 -9.30
N PRO A 196 -17.91 8.37 -8.08
CA PRO A 196 -17.25 9.26 -7.12
C PRO A 196 -15.98 8.68 -6.50
N ASN A 197 -15.82 7.36 -6.54
CA ASN A 197 -14.79 6.60 -5.83
C ASN A 197 -13.55 6.29 -6.70
N ILE A 198 -13.15 7.19 -7.59
CA ILE A 198 -12.00 6.99 -8.49
C ILE A 198 -10.81 7.86 -8.07
N VAL A 199 -9.61 7.28 -8.17
CA VAL A 199 -8.30 7.93 -8.34
C VAL A 199 -7.70 7.37 -9.61
N TRP A 200 -7.30 8.20 -10.56
CA TRP A 200 -6.65 7.71 -11.78
C TRP A 200 -5.19 7.38 -11.51
N LEU A 201 -4.77 6.17 -11.86
CA LEU A 201 -3.38 5.70 -11.71
C LEU A 201 -2.86 5.21 -13.05
N SER A 202 -2.09 6.03 -13.73
CA SER A 202 -1.43 5.70 -15.00
C SER A 202 -0.15 4.89 -14.78
N GLY A 203 0.36 4.26 -15.83
CA GLY A 203 1.62 3.52 -15.78
C GLY A 203 1.39 2.02 -15.66
N ASN A 204 1.74 1.43 -14.55
CA ASN A 204 1.99 0.01 -14.29
C ASN A 204 3.29 -0.44 -14.99
N ASP A 205 4.38 -0.43 -14.23
CA ASP A 205 5.72 -0.73 -14.74
C ASP A 205 6.09 0.10 -15.98
N PHE A 206 5.91 1.43 -15.93
CA PHE A 206 6.25 2.27 -17.08
C PHE A 206 7.77 2.35 -17.29
N GLN A 207 8.35 1.24 -17.78
CA GLN A 207 9.80 1.02 -17.90
C GLN A 207 10.50 2.04 -18.82
N THR A 208 9.79 2.60 -19.79
CA THR A 208 10.38 3.47 -20.81
C THR A 208 10.01 4.94 -20.65
N TRP A 209 9.61 5.37 -19.44
CA TRP A 209 9.21 6.74 -19.17
C TRP A 209 10.25 7.80 -19.55
N THR A 210 11.54 7.47 -19.54
CA THR A 210 12.61 8.36 -20.01
C THR A 210 12.69 8.50 -21.54
N ASN A 211 11.90 7.71 -22.28
CA ASN A 211 11.79 7.86 -23.75
C ASN A 211 10.73 8.91 -24.05
N PRO A 212 11.09 10.07 -24.66
CA PRO A 212 10.15 11.18 -24.85
C PRO A 212 8.92 10.84 -25.72
N THR A 213 9.02 9.85 -26.61
CA THR A 213 7.88 9.42 -27.44
C THR A 213 6.93 8.56 -26.64
N ASP A 214 7.45 7.60 -25.87
CA ASP A 214 6.65 6.71 -25.04
C ASP A 214 5.96 7.52 -23.94
N ASP A 215 6.69 8.43 -23.31
CA ASP A 215 6.16 9.34 -22.29
C ASP A 215 5.05 10.26 -22.86
N ALA A 216 5.26 10.84 -24.04
CA ALA A 216 4.25 11.68 -24.69
C ALA A 216 2.95 10.93 -25.03
N ASP A 217 3.03 9.64 -25.37
CA ASP A 217 1.84 8.82 -25.64
C ASP A 217 1.09 8.48 -24.33
N VAL A 218 1.80 8.18 -23.23
CA VAL A 218 1.19 7.85 -21.92
C VAL A 218 0.62 9.10 -21.26
N THR A 219 1.34 10.22 -21.26
CA THR A 219 0.86 11.51 -20.72
C THR A 219 -0.35 12.03 -21.51
N ALA A 220 -0.43 11.78 -22.83
CA ALA A 220 -1.60 12.14 -23.61
C ALA A 220 -2.89 11.45 -23.11
N VAL A 221 -2.83 10.20 -22.66
CA VAL A 221 -3.99 9.54 -22.01
C VAL A 221 -4.39 10.29 -20.74
N ALA A 222 -3.43 10.63 -19.88
CA ALA A 222 -3.69 11.35 -18.63
C ALA A 222 -4.25 12.76 -18.87
N ASP A 223 -3.75 13.49 -19.86
CA ASP A 223 -4.26 14.80 -20.26
C ASP A 223 -5.70 14.71 -20.81
N GLY A 224 -5.99 13.67 -21.61
CA GLY A 224 -7.34 13.39 -22.07
C GLY A 224 -8.30 13.10 -20.92
N ILE A 225 -7.87 12.30 -19.93
CA ILE A 225 -8.64 12.05 -18.71
C ILE A 225 -8.92 13.38 -17.99
N LYS A 226 -7.89 14.20 -17.76
CA LYS A 226 -8.03 15.50 -17.07
C LYS A 226 -9.00 16.45 -17.77
N ALA A 227 -9.02 16.43 -19.11
CA ALA A 227 -9.96 17.22 -19.89
C ALA A 227 -11.41 16.72 -19.75
N GLY A 228 -11.64 15.42 -19.64
CA GLY A 228 -12.95 14.80 -19.46
C GLY A 228 -13.44 14.77 -18.01
N ASP A 229 -12.49 14.61 -17.07
CA ASP A 229 -12.71 14.45 -15.63
C ASP A 229 -11.74 15.35 -14.85
N PRO A 230 -12.07 16.60 -14.64
CA PRO A 230 -11.21 17.55 -13.93
C PRO A 230 -11.22 17.38 -12.39
N ASN A 231 -12.09 16.54 -11.84
CA ASN A 231 -12.37 16.50 -10.39
C ASN A 231 -11.60 15.39 -9.67
N HIS A 232 -11.33 14.26 -10.32
CA HIS A 232 -10.58 13.17 -9.71
C HIS A 232 -9.08 13.45 -9.79
N ILE A 233 -8.38 13.09 -8.71
CA ILE A 233 -6.92 13.20 -8.66
C ILE A 233 -6.26 12.13 -9.53
N GLN A 234 -5.05 12.44 -10.01
CA GLN A 234 -4.26 11.54 -10.84
C GLN A 234 -2.91 11.27 -10.20
N THR A 235 -2.38 10.09 -10.47
CA THR A 235 -1.01 9.66 -10.14
C THR A 235 -0.46 8.81 -11.28
N VAL A 236 0.82 8.48 -11.24
CA VAL A 236 1.47 7.57 -12.19
C VAL A 236 2.48 6.69 -11.46
N GLU A 237 2.52 5.42 -11.83
CA GLU A 237 3.60 4.53 -11.49
C GLU A 237 4.60 4.45 -12.64
N LEU A 238 5.87 4.77 -12.35
CA LEU A 238 6.97 4.68 -13.31
C LEU A 238 7.60 3.27 -13.29
N ASN A 239 8.92 3.18 -13.49
CA ASN A 239 9.58 1.87 -13.61
C ASN A 239 9.79 1.15 -12.27
N ASP A 240 9.88 -0.17 -12.34
CA ASP A 240 10.15 -1.07 -11.23
C ASP A 240 11.46 -0.76 -10.47
N LYS A 241 11.52 -1.25 -9.23
CA LYS A 241 12.64 -1.21 -8.28
C LYS A 241 12.83 0.10 -7.55
N VAL A 242 12.92 1.25 -8.19
CA VAL A 242 13.07 2.56 -7.53
C VAL A 242 12.55 3.64 -8.46
N SER A 243 11.41 4.24 -8.13
CA SER A 243 10.89 5.42 -8.81
C SER A 243 9.81 6.12 -7.99
N SER A 244 9.55 7.39 -8.32
CA SER A 244 8.36 8.10 -7.87
C SER A 244 7.74 8.89 -9.01
N SER A 245 6.44 9.20 -8.93
CA SER A 245 5.73 9.89 -10.02
C SER A 245 6.39 11.18 -10.45
N LEU A 246 6.99 11.93 -9.51
CA LEU A 246 7.63 13.22 -9.77
C LEU A 246 9.10 13.11 -10.23
N ASP A 247 9.64 11.91 -10.42
CA ASP A 247 10.94 11.72 -11.09
C ASP A 247 10.85 12.11 -12.56
N ASP A 248 9.66 12.02 -13.15
CA ASP A 248 9.39 12.58 -14.45
C ASP A 248 8.72 13.96 -14.35
N PRO A 249 9.42 15.03 -14.73
CA PRO A 249 8.89 16.39 -14.65
C PRO A 249 7.67 16.64 -15.54
N ASN A 250 7.43 15.83 -16.58
CA ASN A 250 6.27 15.94 -17.44
C ASN A 250 4.96 15.59 -16.71
N TRP A 251 5.06 14.78 -15.66
CA TRP A 251 3.92 14.43 -14.82
C TRP A 251 3.60 15.45 -13.73
N ALA A 252 4.52 16.38 -13.41
CA ALA A 252 4.31 17.38 -12.34
C ALA A 252 3.02 18.23 -12.50
N PRO A 253 2.56 18.63 -13.70
CA PRO A 253 1.30 19.35 -13.87
C PRO A 253 0.05 18.45 -13.80
N ILE A 254 0.21 17.14 -13.82
CA ILE A 254 -0.88 16.15 -13.89
C ILE A 254 -1.14 15.55 -12.51
N VAL A 255 -0.10 15.08 -11.82
CA VAL A 255 -0.24 14.31 -10.59
C VAL A 255 -0.60 15.18 -9.39
N SER A 256 -1.48 14.65 -8.56
CA SER A 256 -1.88 15.22 -7.27
C SER A 256 -1.56 14.28 -6.11
N LEU A 257 -0.96 13.13 -6.39
CA LEU A 257 -0.53 12.11 -5.44
C LEU A 257 0.74 11.47 -5.99
N ASN A 258 1.85 11.51 -5.24
CA ASN A 258 3.16 11.04 -5.67
C ASN A 258 3.35 9.57 -5.30
N ALA A 259 3.30 8.68 -6.28
CA ALA A 259 3.47 7.24 -6.10
C ALA A 259 4.95 6.90 -5.94
N ALA A 260 5.32 6.34 -4.80
CA ALA A 260 6.62 5.73 -4.56
C ALA A 260 6.56 4.24 -4.88
N TYR A 261 7.51 3.73 -5.64
CA TYR A 261 7.63 2.34 -6.04
C TYR A 261 9.00 1.78 -5.71
N THR A 262 9.08 0.74 -4.87
CA THR A 262 10.36 0.08 -4.62
C THR A 262 10.20 -1.32 -4.01
N TYR A 263 11.07 -2.23 -4.43
CA TYR A 263 11.26 -3.54 -3.79
C TYR A 263 12.42 -3.54 -2.77
N TYR A 264 13.06 -2.39 -2.53
CA TYR A 264 14.11 -2.16 -1.52
C TYR A 264 13.50 -1.58 -0.23
N PRO A 265 14.31 -1.24 0.78
CA PRO A 265 13.78 -0.60 2.00
C PRO A 265 12.94 0.63 1.70
N THR A 266 11.62 0.53 1.95
CA THR A 266 10.61 1.48 1.45
C THR A 266 10.78 2.89 2.00
N TYR A 267 11.35 3.04 3.20
CA TYR A 267 11.59 4.36 3.79
C TYR A 267 12.42 5.28 2.90
N ALA A 268 13.36 4.73 2.14
CA ALA A 268 14.24 5.53 1.32
C ALA A 268 13.48 6.19 0.16
N GLU A 269 12.67 5.43 -0.56
CA GLU A 269 11.89 5.93 -1.68
C GLU A 269 10.71 6.79 -1.23
N VAL A 270 10.06 6.42 -0.14
CA VAL A 270 8.98 7.26 0.43
C VAL A 270 9.54 8.63 0.88
N LEU A 271 10.71 8.67 1.53
CA LEU A 271 11.36 9.95 1.90
C LEU A 271 11.77 10.75 0.66
N HIS A 272 12.24 10.09 -0.41
CA HIS A 272 12.50 10.72 -1.68
C HIS A 272 11.24 11.40 -2.21
N ALA A 273 10.15 10.65 -2.37
CA ALA A 273 8.86 11.17 -2.84
C ALA A 273 8.30 12.28 -1.92
N TYR A 274 8.41 12.12 -0.60
CA TYR A 274 7.98 13.10 0.40
C TYR A 274 8.72 14.43 0.27
N ASN A 275 10.01 14.38 -0.07
CA ASN A 275 10.88 15.58 -0.17
C ASN A 275 10.78 16.29 -1.52
N GLN A 276 10.29 15.62 -2.58
CA GLN A 276 10.15 16.24 -3.91
C GLN A 276 9.11 17.38 -3.92
N SER A 277 8.05 17.26 -3.11
CA SER A 277 7.02 18.30 -3.05
C SER A 277 6.45 18.46 -1.65
N ALA A 278 6.21 19.71 -1.24
CA ALA A 278 5.50 20.01 0.01
C ALA A 278 3.96 19.98 -0.13
N SER A 279 3.45 19.90 -1.35
CA SER A 279 2.02 20.06 -1.65
C SER A 279 1.40 18.85 -2.37
N VAL A 280 2.19 17.82 -2.66
CA VAL A 280 1.73 16.56 -3.26
C VAL A 280 2.02 15.45 -2.27
N PRO A 281 1.01 14.79 -1.70
CA PRO A 281 1.21 13.69 -0.76
C PRO A 281 1.94 12.53 -1.42
N ALA A 282 2.86 11.88 -0.69
CA ALA A 282 3.47 10.62 -1.12
C ALA A 282 2.63 9.42 -0.64
N PHE A 283 2.61 8.33 -1.39
CA PHE A 283 2.10 7.03 -0.96
C PHE A 283 2.92 5.90 -1.59
N MET A 284 2.91 4.73 -1.00
CA MET A 284 3.53 3.55 -1.59
C MET A 284 2.54 2.89 -2.55
N VAL A 285 2.84 2.96 -3.85
CA VAL A 285 1.99 2.35 -4.89
C VAL A 285 2.28 0.88 -5.00
N GLU A 286 3.56 0.50 -4.99
CA GLU A 286 3.97 -0.90 -5.03
C GLU A 286 5.25 -1.14 -4.23
N ALA A 287 5.28 -2.29 -3.53
CA ALA A 287 6.43 -2.87 -2.85
C ALA A 287 6.38 -4.39 -3.01
N ASN A 288 7.15 -5.16 -2.19
CA ASN A 288 7.12 -6.62 -2.31
C ASN A 288 5.71 -7.17 -2.04
N TYR A 289 5.22 -8.00 -2.94
CA TYR A 289 3.93 -8.68 -2.80
C TYR A 289 4.06 -9.92 -1.92
N GLU A 290 3.01 -10.23 -1.17
CA GLU A 290 2.96 -11.47 -0.38
C GLU A 290 3.06 -12.68 -1.32
N PHE A 291 3.88 -13.66 -0.93
CA PHE A 291 4.22 -14.88 -1.69
C PHE A 291 5.08 -14.67 -2.94
N GLU A 292 5.62 -13.49 -3.18
CA GLU A 292 6.55 -13.22 -4.29
C GLU A 292 7.99 -12.98 -3.84
N ASN A 293 8.89 -12.99 -4.78
CA ASN A 293 10.31 -12.65 -4.58
C ASN A 293 10.83 -11.87 -5.81
N ASN A 294 10.44 -10.62 -5.93
CA ASN A 294 10.64 -9.82 -7.12
C ASN A 294 12.10 -9.44 -7.36
N THR A 295 12.89 -9.31 -6.29
CA THR A 295 14.33 -9.00 -6.40
C THR A 295 15.23 -10.23 -6.33
N GLY A 296 14.71 -11.39 -5.91
CA GLY A 296 15.50 -12.55 -5.54
C GLY A 296 16.19 -12.47 -4.18
N MET A 297 15.98 -11.36 -3.44
CA MET A 297 16.60 -11.13 -2.12
C MET A 297 15.64 -11.36 -0.96
N ASP A 298 14.39 -10.90 -1.09
CA ASP A 298 13.38 -10.99 -0.05
C ASP A 298 12.12 -11.67 -0.58
N TYR A 299 11.70 -12.73 0.10
CA TYR A 299 10.40 -13.33 -0.11
C TYR A 299 9.34 -12.49 0.60
N GLY A 300 8.20 -12.26 -0.04
CA GLY A 300 7.05 -11.56 0.53
C GLY A 300 6.41 -12.35 1.67
N SER A 301 7.11 -12.42 2.79
CA SER A 301 6.65 -13.00 4.04
C SER A 301 5.91 -11.95 4.88
N PRO A 302 5.09 -12.34 5.87
CA PRO A 302 4.47 -11.39 6.78
C PRO A 302 5.48 -10.44 7.44
N ALA A 303 6.67 -10.91 7.80
CA ALA A 303 7.72 -10.06 8.37
C ALA A 303 8.29 -9.05 7.37
N THR A 304 8.41 -9.42 6.08
CA THR A 304 8.81 -8.51 5.00
C THR A 304 7.76 -7.42 4.81
N LEU A 305 6.48 -7.80 4.77
CA LEU A 305 5.36 -6.87 4.62
C LEU A 305 5.29 -5.88 5.78
N ARG A 306 5.36 -6.35 7.04
CA ARG A 306 5.40 -5.46 8.20
C ARG A 306 6.50 -4.41 8.10
N ARG A 307 7.72 -4.80 7.71
CA ARG A 307 8.84 -3.84 7.56
C ARG A 307 8.51 -2.75 6.57
N GLN A 308 8.06 -3.11 5.37
CA GLN A 308 7.75 -2.13 4.34
C GLN A 308 6.57 -1.23 4.73
N GLU A 309 5.54 -1.76 5.41
CA GLU A 309 4.36 -1.03 5.84
C GLU A 309 4.68 0.06 6.88
N TYR A 310 5.36 -0.32 7.96
CA TYR A 310 5.71 0.63 9.03
C TYR A 310 6.78 1.62 8.59
N TRP A 311 7.75 1.20 7.80
CA TRP A 311 8.71 2.12 7.19
C TRP A 311 8.03 3.15 6.30
N THR A 312 7.07 2.73 5.49
CA THR A 312 6.27 3.58 4.61
C THR A 312 5.52 4.64 5.41
N MET A 313 4.74 4.24 6.41
CA MET A 313 3.91 5.16 7.18
C MET A 313 4.74 6.17 7.99
N LEU A 314 5.84 5.73 8.62
CA LEU A 314 6.71 6.60 9.42
C LEU A 314 7.69 7.42 8.59
N SER A 315 7.71 7.22 7.28
CA SER A 315 8.43 8.06 6.31
C SER A 315 7.54 9.13 5.65
N GLY A 316 6.30 9.26 6.10
CA GLY A 316 5.40 10.36 5.73
C GLY A 316 4.45 10.04 4.56
N ALA A 317 4.24 8.77 4.24
CA ALA A 317 3.25 8.36 3.26
C ALA A 317 1.81 8.56 3.76
N ALA A 318 0.90 8.87 2.83
CA ALA A 318 -0.53 8.91 3.05
C ALA A 318 -1.19 7.52 3.10
N GLY A 319 -0.40 6.48 2.99
CA GLY A 319 -0.80 5.07 2.99
C GLY A 319 -0.10 4.27 1.92
N GLN A 320 -0.67 3.12 1.57
CA GLN A 320 -0.04 2.16 0.67
C GLN A 320 -1.05 1.23 0.01
N LEU A 321 -0.60 0.58 -1.07
CA LEU A 321 -1.25 -0.56 -1.69
C LEU A 321 -0.49 -1.83 -1.32
N TYR A 322 -1.21 -2.83 -0.85
CA TYR A 322 -0.73 -4.18 -0.61
C TYR A 322 -0.88 -4.99 -1.90
N GLY A 323 -0.05 -5.99 -2.10
CA GLY A 323 -0.18 -6.94 -3.19
C GLY A 323 0.02 -8.38 -2.73
N ASN A 324 -0.58 -9.32 -3.45
CA ASN A 324 -0.51 -10.74 -3.16
C ASN A 324 -0.45 -11.52 -4.48
N HIS A 325 0.52 -12.44 -4.57
CA HIS A 325 0.76 -13.26 -5.76
C HIS A 325 -0.49 -13.93 -6.35
N TYR A 326 -1.42 -14.35 -5.50
CA TYR A 326 -2.60 -15.10 -5.93
C TYR A 326 -3.78 -14.21 -6.29
N THR A 327 -3.82 -12.96 -5.81
CA THR A 327 -4.97 -12.07 -5.99
C THR A 327 -4.73 -10.94 -6.98
N TRP A 328 -3.47 -10.59 -7.29
CA TRP A 328 -3.24 -9.51 -8.24
C TRP A 328 -3.64 -9.89 -9.68
N ILE A 329 -3.54 -11.19 -10.03
CA ILE A 329 -3.96 -11.77 -11.32
C ILE A 329 -5.03 -12.86 -11.16
N PHE A 330 -5.58 -13.04 -9.98
CA PHE A 330 -6.63 -14.03 -9.66
C PHE A 330 -6.31 -15.46 -10.11
N LEU A 331 -5.16 -15.98 -9.67
CA LEU A 331 -4.77 -17.36 -9.91
C LEU A 331 -5.80 -18.35 -9.38
N ALA A 332 -5.84 -19.55 -9.96
CA ALA A 332 -6.77 -20.60 -9.54
C ALA A 332 -6.69 -20.85 -8.02
N GLY A 333 -7.83 -20.74 -7.32
CA GLY A 333 -7.91 -20.88 -5.87
C GLY A 333 -7.59 -19.61 -5.07
N TRP A 334 -7.54 -18.45 -5.69
CA TRP A 334 -7.27 -17.14 -5.09
C TRP A 334 -8.09 -16.86 -3.81
N GLN A 335 -9.32 -17.39 -3.73
CA GLN A 335 -10.20 -17.23 -2.56
C GLN A 335 -9.56 -17.75 -1.26
N SER A 336 -8.65 -18.71 -1.35
CA SER A 336 -7.92 -19.25 -0.18
C SER A 336 -6.79 -18.33 0.30
N TYR A 337 -6.52 -17.26 -0.41
CA TYR A 337 -5.46 -16.30 -0.12
C TYR A 337 -5.96 -14.90 0.25
N LEU A 338 -7.25 -14.80 0.61
CA LEU A 338 -7.85 -13.55 1.09
C LEU A 338 -7.51 -13.28 2.58
N ASP A 339 -7.53 -14.32 3.41
CA ASP A 339 -7.30 -14.25 4.86
C ASP A 339 -5.87 -14.67 5.22
N THR A 340 -4.88 -13.97 4.69
CA THR A 340 -3.47 -14.31 4.91
C THR A 340 -2.91 -13.66 6.18
N PRO A 341 -1.78 -14.16 6.73
CA PRO A 341 -1.08 -13.47 7.81
C PRO A 341 -0.65 -12.04 7.45
N GLY A 342 -0.29 -11.77 6.18
CA GLY A 342 0.04 -10.42 5.71
C GLY A 342 -1.15 -9.48 5.84
N VAL A 343 -2.33 -9.90 5.39
CA VAL A 343 -3.59 -9.14 5.55
C VAL A 343 -3.91 -8.88 7.02
N ALA A 344 -3.78 -9.89 7.88
CA ALA A 344 -4.03 -9.73 9.32
C ALA A 344 -3.06 -8.73 9.97
N GLN A 345 -1.80 -8.68 9.53
CA GLN A 345 -0.79 -7.76 10.06
C GLN A 345 -0.94 -6.35 9.50
N LEU A 346 -1.42 -6.19 8.26
CA LEU A 346 -1.84 -4.89 7.74
C LEU A 346 -3.00 -4.29 8.56
N GLN A 347 -3.93 -5.13 9.05
CA GLN A 347 -4.96 -4.68 10.00
C GLN A 347 -4.35 -4.19 11.32
N CYS A 348 -3.27 -4.83 11.82
CA CYS A 348 -2.56 -4.34 13.01
C CYS A 348 -1.96 -2.94 12.74
N MET A 349 -1.32 -2.73 11.58
CA MET A 349 -0.81 -1.41 11.19
C MET A 349 -1.95 -0.38 11.16
N THR A 350 -3.05 -0.68 10.52
CA THR A 350 -4.22 0.21 10.46
C THR A 350 -4.77 0.52 11.85
N ALA A 351 -4.90 -0.47 12.72
CA ALA A 351 -5.38 -0.30 14.10
C ALA A 351 -4.44 0.57 14.95
N LEU A 352 -3.15 0.58 14.66
CA LEU A 352 -2.19 1.45 15.32
C LEU A 352 -2.34 2.90 14.86
N PHE A 353 -2.41 3.16 13.56
CA PHE A 353 -2.38 4.51 13.00
C PHE A 353 -3.74 5.20 12.99
N ALA A 354 -4.84 4.51 12.62
CA ALA A 354 -6.15 5.12 12.41
C ALA A 354 -6.73 5.93 13.58
N PRO A 355 -6.56 5.53 14.86
CA PRO A 355 -7.05 6.31 16.00
C PRO A 355 -6.16 7.51 16.37
N ARG A 356 -5.03 7.69 15.70
CA ARG A 356 -4.00 8.69 15.98
C ARG A 356 -3.96 9.77 14.91
N PRO A 357 -3.39 10.94 15.19
CA PRO A 357 -3.21 11.99 14.19
C PRO A 357 -2.06 11.66 13.21
N TRP A 358 -2.12 10.48 12.59
CA TRP A 358 -1.10 9.95 11.66
C TRP A 358 -0.80 10.93 10.52
N TYR A 359 -1.81 11.66 10.07
CA TYR A 359 -1.72 12.65 8.99
C TYR A 359 -0.91 13.90 9.38
N ASN A 360 -0.58 14.06 10.66
CA ASN A 360 0.29 15.11 11.18
C ASN A 360 1.71 14.61 11.49
N LEU A 361 2.00 13.33 11.29
CA LEU A 361 3.33 12.79 11.53
C LEU A 361 4.35 13.37 10.53
N VAL A 362 5.46 13.88 11.06
CA VAL A 362 6.60 14.39 10.30
C VAL A 362 7.79 13.45 10.52
N PRO A 363 8.37 12.87 9.46
CA PRO A 363 9.52 11.96 9.57
C PRO A 363 10.72 12.60 10.24
N ASP A 364 11.39 11.89 11.13
CA ASP A 364 12.62 12.31 11.83
C ASP A 364 13.86 12.08 10.97
N GLN A 365 13.97 12.75 9.82
CA GLN A 365 15.06 12.59 8.88
C GLN A 365 16.41 13.09 9.42
N SER A 366 16.38 13.97 10.41
CA SER A 366 17.59 14.61 11.00
C SER A 366 18.00 13.97 12.33
N HIS A 367 17.34 12.89 12.74
CA HIS A 367 17.59 12.18 14.00
C HIS A 367 17.56 13.10 15.24
N THR A 368 16.61 14.04 15.24
CA THR A 368 16.37 14.95 16.38
C THR A 368 15.46 14.35 17.42
N VAL A 369 14.67 13.35 17.05
CA VAL A 369 13.79 12.59 17.95
C VAL A 369 14.50 11.34 18.45
N VAL A 370 14.92 10.45 17.56
CA VAL A 370 15.74 9.28 17.92
C VAL A 370 17.21 9.63 17.65
N THR A 371 17.94 9.96 18.72
CA THR A 371 19.30 10.52 18.63
C THR A 371 20.40 9.46 18.59
N ALA A 372 20.11 8.21 18.94
CA ALA A 372 21.05 7.09 18.87
C ALA A 372 20.33 5.75 18.69
N GLY A 373 21.00 4.77 18.08
CA GLY A 373 20.48 3.43 17.87
C GLY A 373 19.55 3.31 16.67
N TYR A 374 19.52 4.28 15.76
CA TYR A 374 18.63 4.27 14.58
C TYR A 374 19.11 3.36 13.45
N GLY A 375 20.28 2.72 13.57
CA GLY A 375 20.79 1.79 12.56
C GLY A 375 21.44 2.49 11.36
N THR A 376 21.50 1.78 10.22
CA THR A 376 22.19 2.27 9.00
C THR A 376 21.18 2.49 7.88
N PHE A 377 21.12 3.74 7.42
CA PHE A 377 20.30 4.09 6.25
C PHE A 377 20.86 3.42 4.98
N SER A 378 19.97 2.79 4.20
CA SER A 378 20.30 2.23 2.89
C SER A 378 19.10 2.33 1.96
N SER A 379 19.30 2.81 0.75
CA SER A 379 18.28 2.85 -0.31
C SER A 379 18.24 1.58 -1.16
N THR A 380 19.08 0.59 -0.87
CA THR A 380 19.19 -0.67 -1.64
C THR A 380 19.44 -1.85 -0.71
N GLY A 381 19.34 -3.05 -1.24
CA GLY A 381 19.62 -4.29 -0.52
C GLY A 381 18.37 -4.93 0.08
N SER A 382 18.57 -6.03 0.80
CA SER A 382 17.49 -6.82 1.38
C SER A 382 16.81 -6.10 2.54
N LEU A 383 15.47 -6.15 2.57
CA LEU A 383 14.67 -5.68 3.68
C LEU A 383 14.97 -6.48 4.96
N GLY A 384 15.11 -7.81 4.81
CA GLY A 384 15.36 -8.73 5.91
C GLY A 384 16.63 -8.43 6.69
N SER A 385 17.67 -7.94 6.04
CA SER A 385 18.95 -7.58 6.65
C SER A 385 19.08 -6.10 7.03
N ASN A 386 18.15 -5.25 6.63
CA ASN A 386 18.19 -3.83 6.93
C ASN A 386 17.73 -3.56 8.36
N ASP A 387 18.50 -2.76 9.09
CA ASP A 387 18.25 -2.46 10.50
C ASP A 387 17.79 -1.02 10.77
N TYR A 388 17.57 -0.21 9.71
CA TYR A 388 17.24 1.20 9.87
C TYR A 388 15.88 1.40 10.55
N LEU A 389 15.88 2.19 11.62
CA LEU A 389 14.69 2.62 12.33
C LEU A 389 14.09 3.85 11.64
N THR A 390 12.79 3.84 11.42
CA THR A 390 12.06 5.07 11.06
C THR A 390 11.33 5.61 12.28
N ALA A 391 11.41 6.93 12.47
CA ALA A 391 10.66 7.62 13.50
C ALA A 391 9.92 8.82 12.92
N ALA A 392 8.81 9.17 13.54
CA ALA A 392 8.05 10.37 13.19
C ALA A 392 7.40 10.96 14.44
N ARG A 393 7.14 12.28 14.40
CA ARG A 393 6.43 12.97 15.46
C ARG A 393 5.40 13.95 14.91
N THR A 394 4.39 14.25 15.71
CA THR A 394 3.49 15.38 15.42
C THR A 394 4.17 16.71 15.77
N PRO A 395 3.93 17.79 15.00
CA PRO A 395 4.53 19.12 15.26
C PRO A 395 4.17 19.70 16.64
N ASP A 396 3.00 19.35 17.17
CA ASP A 396 2.54 19.77 18.52
C ASP A 396 3.18 18.95 19.66
N GLY A 397 3.97 17.93 19.33
CA GLY A 397 4.64 17.05 20.30
C GLY A 397 3.68 16.14 21.09
N SER A 398 2.45 15.93 20.60
CA SER A 398 1.48 15.03 21.25
C SER A 398 1.81 13.55 21.06
N LEU A 399 2.51 13.21 19.96
CA LEU A 399 2.80 11.83 19.54
C LEU A 399 4.22 11.71 18.98
N VAL A 400 4.94 10.69 19.42
CA VAL A 400 6.15 10.16 18.77
C VAL A 400 5.95 8.67 18.54
N MET A 401 6.28 8.20 17.33
CA MET A 401 6.28 6.79 16.97
C MET A 401 7.62 6.42 16.34
N ALA A 402 8.13 5.22 16.64
CA ALA A 402 9.35 4.71 16.03
C ALA A 402 9.23 3.20 15.76
N TYR A 403 9.39 2.78 14.51
CA TYR A 403 9.44 1.37 14.13
C TYR A 403 10.89 0.90 14.11
N MET A 404 11.15 -0.15 14.85
CA MET A 404 12.44 -0.83 14.98
C MET A 404 12.36 -2.20 14.32
N PRO A 405 13.07 -2.47 13.22
CA PRO A 405 13.04 -3.80 12.57
C PRO A 405 13.87 -4.86 13.31
N THR A 406 14.67 -4.45 14.30
CA THR A 406 15.54 -5.36 15.07
C THR A 406 15.65 -4.91 16.52
N ILE A 407 15.78 -5.86 17.45
CA ILE A 407 15.94 -5.58 18.88
C ILE A 407 17.26 -4.86 19.14
N ARG A 408 17.20 -3.67 19.74
CA ARG A 408 18.33 -2.91 20.24
C ARG A 408 17.86 -1.78 21.16
N THR A 409 18.78 -1.18 21.88
CA THR A 409 18.50 0.05 22.64
C THR A 409 18.55 1.25 21.73
N ILE A 410 17.54 2.12 21.82
CA ILE A 410 17.51 3.43 21.18
C ILE A 410 17.48 4.53 22.23
N THR A 411 17.94 5.73 21.86
CA THR A 411 17.86 6.92 22.70
C THR A 411 16.93 7.93 22.05
N VAL A 412 15.91 8.35 22.79
CA VAL A 412 14.93 9.36 22.36
C VAL A 412 15.15 10.65 23.13
N ASP A 413 15.18 11.78 22.45
CA ASP A 413 15.11 13.10 23.07
C ASP A 413 13.67 13.43 23.42
N MET A 414 13.37 13.32 24.71
CA MET A 414 12.02 13.52 25.27
C MET A 414 11.54 14.97 25.19
N SER A 415 12.44 15.94 24.96
CA SER A 415 12.08 17.36 24.81
C SER A 415 11.26 17.66 23.54
N ASN A 416 11.19 16.70 22.62
CA ASN A 416 10.29 16.75 21.45
C ASN A 416 8.80 16.57 21.80
N LEU A 417 8.49 16.13 23.03
CA LEU A 417 7.13 15.92 23.49
C LEU A 417 6.59 17.17 24.22
N SER A 418 5.30 17.44 24.09
CA SER A 418 4.65 18.60 24.69
C SER A 418 4.42 18.47 26.20
N GLY A 419 4.53 17.26 26.74
CA GLY A 419 4.29 16.94 28.15
C GLY A 419 4.82 15.58 28.53
N SER A 420 4.55 15.17 29.77
CA SER A 420 4.85 13.80 30.22
C SER A 420 4.14 12.79 29.32
N ALA A 421 4.85 11.76 28.86
CA ALA A 421 4.34 10.83 27.85
C ALA A 421 4.18 9.41 28.39
N ALA A 422 3.03 8.82 28.16
CA ALA A 422 2.85 7.38 28.26
C ALA A 422 3.70 6.69 27.19
N ALA A 423 4.39 5.61 27.60
CA ALA A 423 5.28 4.86 26.71
C ALA A 423 4.87 3.40 26.65
N GLN A 424 4.74 2.87 25.44
CA GLN A 424 4.33 1.50 25.18
C GLN A 424 5.11 0.92 23.99
N TRP A 425 5.37 -0.38 24.05
CA TRP A 425 5.73 -1.17 22.90
C TRP A 425 4.48 -1.72 22.24
N TYR A 426 4.37 -1.58 20.96
CA TYR A 426 3.34 -2.19 20.12
C TYR A 426 3.93 -3.36 19.36
N ASP A 427 3.33 -4.54 19.49
CA ASP A 427 3.67 -5.73 18.71
C ASP A 427 2.97 -5.64 17.33
N PRO A 428 3.73 -5.42 16.23
CA PRO A 428 3.14 -5.23 14.93
C PRO A 428 2.58 -6.51 14.32
N SER A 429 2.88 -7.67 14.91
CA SER A 429 2.44 -8.97 14.42
C SER A 429 1.04 -9.39 14.91
N ASN A 430 0.58 -8.83 16.04
CA ASN A 430 -0.72 -9.18 16.64
C ASN A 430 -1.51 -7.99 17.21
N GLY A 431 -0.99 -6.78 17.13
CA GLY A 431 -1.68 -5.57 17.56
C GLY A 431 -1.74 -5.35 19.07
N THR A 432 -0.94 -6.03 19.87
CA THR A 432 -0.96 -5.88 21.34
C THR A 432 0.02 -4.81 21.85
N TYR A 433 -0.34 -4.19 22.97
CA TYR A 433 0.49 -3.20 23.64
C TYR A 433 1.13 -3.76 24.90
N THR A 434 2.41 -3.45 25.13
CA THR A 434 3.14 -3.72 26.37
C THR A 434 3.58 -2.40 26.99
N ALA A 435 3.10 -2.11 28.19
CA ALA A 435 3.50 -0.90 28.92
C ALA A 435 4.98 -0.94 29.28
N ILE A 436 5.66 0.20 29.16
CA ILE A 436 7.08 0.32 29.51
C ILE A 436 7.19 0.75 30.98
N ALA A 437 7.96 0.01 31.76
CA ALA A 437 8.19 0.31 33.20
C ALA A 437 8.75 1.72 33.36
N GLY A 438 8.22 2.47 34.33
CA GLY A 438 8.55 3.88 34.56
C GLY A 438 7.69 4.88 33.78
N SER A 439 6.80 4.40 32.87
CA SER A 439 5.82 5.25 32.21
C SER A 439 4.80 5.82 33.24
N PRO A 440 4.38 7.12 33.09
CA PRO A 440 4.78 8.07 32.06
C PRO A 440 6.15 8.71 32.32
N PHE A 441 6.89 9.01 31.27
CA PHE A 441 8.20 9.65 31.30
C PHE A 441 8.07 11.17 31.21
N ALA A 442 8.94 11.91 31.91
CA ALA A 442 9.02 13.36 31.79
C ALA A 442 9.51 13.77 30.38
N ASN A 443 9.02 14.89 29.87
CA ASN A 443 9.41 15.46 28.58
C ASN A 443 10.71 16.30 28.66
N THR A 444 11.72 15.80 29.33
CA THR A 444 13.02 16.49 29.50
C THR A 444 14.19 15.52 29.35
N GLY A 445 15.27 15.98 28.71
CA GLY A 445 16.45 15.17 28.50
C GLY A 445 16.22 13.98 27.57
N THR A 446 17.05 12.96 27.69
CA THR A 446 16.98 11.76 26.86
C THR A 446 16.56 10.55 27.66
N GLN A 447 15.82 9.64 27.02
CA GLN A 447 15.41 8.36 27.60
C GLN A 447 15.83 7.21 26.67
N GLN A 448 16.31 6.12 27.28
CA GLN A 448 16.62 4.90 26.55
C GLN A 448 15.43 3.94 26.57
N PHE A 449 15.16 3.31 25.44
CA PHE A 449 14.12 2.30 25.26
C PHE A 449 14.69 1.04 24.59
N THR A 450 14.36 -0.12 25.14
CA THR A 450 14.76 -1.43 24.61
C THR A 450 13.53 -2.32 24.54
N PRO A 451 13.22 -2.94 23.38
CA PRO A 451 12.10 -3.87 23.27
C PRO A 451 12.22 -5.04 24.23
N PRO A 452 11.08 -5.65 24.65
CA PRO A 452 11.07 -6.68 25.68
C PRO A 452 11.65 -8.05 25.24
N GLY A 453 11.96 -8.21 23.97
CA GLY A 453 12.41 -9.47 23.34
C GLY A 453 11.80 -9.63 21.97
N ASN A 454 11.73 -10.86 21.46
CA ASN A 454 11.01 -11.12 20.21
C ASN A 454 9.51 -10.86 20.41
N ASN A 455 8.86 -10.42 19.33
CA ASN A 455 7.42 -10.25 19.27
C ASN A 455 6.69 -11.61 19.18
N SER A 456 5.37 -11.60 19.09
CA SER A 456 4.55 -12.82 19.10
C SER A 456 4.77 -13.73 17.89
N ASP A 457 5.30 -13.18 16.80
CA ASP A 457 5.66 -13.91 15.57
C ASP A 457 7.11 -14.45 15.61
N GLY A 458 7.82 -14.22 16.72
CA GLY A 458 9.21 -14.63 16.90
C GLY A 458 10.23 -13.69 16.24
N ALA A 459 9.80 -12.61 15.62
CA ALA A 459 10.64 -11.57 15.02
C ALA A 459 11.08 -10.51 16.03
N GLY A 460 12.09 -9.73 15.68
CA GLY A 460 12.63 -8.69 16.58
C GLY A 460 12.07 -7.29 16.34
N ASP A 461 11.02 -7.15 15.55
CA ASP A 461 10.46 -5.86 15.18
C ASP A 461 9.37 -5.38 16.15
N TRP A 462 9.41 -4.07 16.47
CA TRP A 462 8.52 -3.42 17.41
C TRP A 462 8.24 -1.96 17.04
N VAL A 463 7.10 -1.41 17.49
CA VAL A 463 6.84 0.03 17.42
C VAL A 463 6.87 0.61 18.84
N LEU A 464 7.75 1.61 19.05
CA LEU A 464 7.66 2.47 20.23
C LEU A 464 6.57 3.51 20.00
N VAL A 465 5.67 3.65 20.96
CA VAL A 465 4.61 4.68 20.95
C VAL A 465 4.76 5.53 22.21
N LEU A 466 4.96 6.84 22.02
CA LEU A 466 5.01 7.82 23.11
C LEU A 466 3.88 8.83 22.89
N GLU A 467 2.94 8.88 23.80
CA GLU A 467 1.75 9.74 23.71
C GLU A 467 1.63 10.62 24.96
N THR A 468 1.49 11.93 24.77
CA THR A 468 1.16 12.84 25.86
C THR A 468 -0.33 12.81 26.11
N SER A 469 -0.74 12.88 27.38
CA SER A 469 -2.16 13.07 27.69
C SER A 469 -2.65 14.38 27.07
N ALA A 470 -3.79 14.36 26.41
CA ALA A 470 -4.46 15.60 26.02
C ALA A 470 -4.70 16.45 27.28
N VAL A 471 -4.18 17.69 27.27
CA VAL A 471 -4.40 18.68 28.34
C VAL A 471 -5.81 19.24 28.23
#